data_484af76b808f82cd9ce974574e1601fb
#
_entry.id   484af76b808f82cd9ce974574e1601fb
#
_cell.length_a   1.000
_cell.length_b   1.000
_cell.length_c   1.000
_cell.angle_alpha   90.00
_cell.angle_beta   90.00
_cell.angle_gamma   90.00
#
_symmetry.space_group_name_H-M   'P 1'
#
loop_
_entity.id
_entity.type
_entity.pdbx_description
1 polymer ?
#
loop_
_entity_poly.entity_id
_entity_poly.type
_entity_poly.pdbx_seq_one_letter_code
_entity_poly.pdbx_strand_id
1 'polypeptide(L)' 'MNKEYLQKMIFIHNALEKGWIVKKNNNLYIFTKKHENKKELYLDNYLKKFIKENMIF' A
#
# COMPACT_ATOMS: atom_id res chain seq x y z
N MET A 1 -18.44 -0.92 -5.47
CA MET A 1 -17.11 -0.67 -4.88
C MET A 1 -16.45 0.46 -5.66
N ASN A 2 -15.93 1.47 -4.97
CA ASN A 2 -15.33 2.56 -5.73
C ASN A 2 -13.93 2.18 -6.23
N LYS A 3 -13.52 2.86 -7.28
CA LYS A 3 -12.27 2.56 -7.97
C LYS A 3 -11.05 2.76 -7.08
N GLU A 4 -11.04 3.80 -6.26
CA GLU A 4 -9.91 4.08 -5.38
C GLU A 4 -9.70 2.98 -4.34
N TYR A 5 -10.79 2.48 -3.77
CA TYR A 5 -10.73 1.40 -2.81
C TYR A 5 -10.20 0.12 -3.47
N LEU A 6 -10.70 -0.18 -4.66
CA LEU A 6 -10.26 -1.34 -5.42
C LEU A 6 -8.77 -1.25 -5.75
N GLN A 7 -8.31 -0.09 -6.20
CA GLN A 7 -6.90 0.12 -6.50
C GLN A 7 -6.03 -0.07 -5.26
N LYS A 8 -6.48 0.41 -4.11
CA LYS A 8 -5.77 0.24 -2.85
C LYS A 8 -5.65 -1.23 -2.49
N MET A 9 -6.73 -1.98 -2.63
CA MET A 9 -6.71 -3.42 -2.35
C MET A 9 -5.73 -4.16 -3.26
N ILE A 10 -5.72 -3.83 -4.53
CA ILE A 10 -4.80 -4.44 -5.50
C ILE A 10 -3.35 -4.11 -5.15
N PHE A 11 -3.09 -2.86 -4.79
CA PHE A 11 -1.76 -2.43 -4.41
C PHE A 11 -1.25 -3.20 -3.20
N ILE A 12 -2.09 -3.31 -2.16
CA ILE A 12 -1.73 -4.05 -0.95
C ILE A 12 -1.54 -5.53 -1.25
N HIS A 13 -2.43 -6.11 -2.04
CA HIS A 13 -2.31 -7.51 -2.45
C HIS A 13 -0.98 -7.77 -3.16
N ASN A 14 -0.62 -6.90 -4.10
CA ASN A 14 0.64 -7.05 -4.83
C ASN A 14 1.84 -6.92 -3.91
N ALA A 15 1.78 -6.02 -2.94
CA ALA A 15 2.85 -5.88 -1.95
C ALA A 15 3.01 -7.16 -1.14
N LEU A 16 1.90 -7.75 -0.68
CA LEU A 16 1.93 -9.01 0.07
C LEU A 16 2.55 -10.13 -0.76
N GLU A 17 2.20 -10.19 -2.04
CA GLU A 17 2.75 -11.20 -2.95
C GLU A 17 4.25 -11.04 -3.17
N LYS A 18 4.76 -9.82 -3.04
CA LYS A 18 6.19 -9.54 -3.17
C LYS A 18 6.95 -9.71 -1.84
N GLY A 19 6.27 -10.15 -0.80
CA GLY A 19 6.90 -10.43 0.49
C GLY A 19 6.87 -9.28 1.48
N TRP A 20 6.11 -8.23 1.21
CA TRP A 20 5.93 -7.16 2.18
C TRP A 20 4.97 -7.59 3.28
N ILE A 21 5.23 -7.13 4.49
CA ILE A 21 4.30 -7.25 5.61
C ILE A 21 3.59 -5.91 5.71
N VAL A 22 2.25 -5.94 5.67
CA VAL A 22 1.46 -4.72 5.69
C VAL A 22 0.64 -4.66 6.97
N LYS A 23 0.78 -3.57 7.70
CA LYS A 23 0.01 -3.31 8.91
C LYS A 23 -0.71 -1.98 8.76
N LYS A 24 -1.86 -1.88 9.41
CA LYS A 24 -2.61 -0.62 9.45
C LYS A 24 -2.78 -0.19 10.90
N ASN A 25 -2.41 1.06 11.18
CA ASN A 25 -2.59 1.67 12.49
C ASN A 25 -3.31 3.00 12.29
N ASN A 26 -4.62 3.03 12.59
CA ASN A 26 -5.48 4.17 12.30
C ASN A 26 -5.44 4.51 10.81
N ASN A 27 -4.91 5.67 10.44
CA ASN A 27 -4.83 6.10 9.04
C ASN A 27 -3.46 5.84 8.42
N LEU A 28 -2.59 5.12 9.13
CA LEU A 28 -1.23 4.87 8.68
C LEU A 28 -1.07 3.44 8.21
N TYR A 29 -0.57 3.28 7.00
CA TYR A 29 -0.18 1.97 6.48
C TYR A 29 1.32 1.80 6.62
N ILE A 30 1.74 0.68 7.18
CA ILE A 30 3.15 0.37 7.43
C ILE A 30 3.51 -0.84 6.60
N PHE A 31 4.39 -0.64 5.62
CA PHE A 31 4.89 -1.71 4.74
C PHE A 31 6.31 -2.03 5.17
N THR A 32 6.56 -3.27 5.56
CA THR A 32 7.88 -3.71 6.02
C THR A 32 8.36 -4.89 5.21
N LYS A 33 9.61 -4.87 4.80
CA LYS A 33 10.24 -5.98 4.09
C LYS A 33 11.52 -6.34 4.82
N LYS A 34 11.43 -7.31 5.73
CA LYS A 34 12.49 -7.63 6.68
C LYS A 34 13.81 -8.05 6.04
N HIS A 35 13.73 -8.88 5.01
CA HIS A 35 14.95 -9.42 4.37
C HIS A 35 15.71 -8.37 3.58
N GLU A 36 15.07 -7.26 3.24
CA GLU A 36 15.70 -6.17 2.51
C GLU A 36 15.87 -4.92 3.35
N ASN A 37 15.51 -5.00 4.63
CA ASN A 37 15.62 -3.89 5.57
C ASN A 37 14.89 -2.64 5.09
N LYS A 38 13.75 -2.83 4.45
CA LYS A 38 12.94 -1.73 3.90
C LYS A 38 11.71 -1.49 4.74
N LYS A 39 11.35 -0.24 4.91
CA LYS A 39 10.15 0.16 5.62
C LYS A 39 9.59 1.42 4.96
N GLU A 40 8.31 1.36 4.58
CA GLU A 40 7.61 2.47 3.97
C GLU A 40 6.36 2.81 4.78
N LEU A 41 6.13 4.08 5.00
CA LEU A 41 4.98 4.57 5.76
C LEU A 41 4.12 5.45 4.86
N TYR A 42 2.81 5.15 4.81
CA TYR A 42 1.88 5.93 4.00
C TYR A 42 0.64 6.28 4.81
N LEU A 43 0.32 7.56 4.92
CA LEU A 43 -1.00 7.96 5.38
C LEU A 43 -2.02 7.57 4.31
N ASP A 44 -3.24 7.24 4.73
CA ASP A 44 -4.27 6.74 3.82
C ASP A 44 -4.49 7.66 2.63
N ASN A 45 -4.62 8.97 2.86
CA ASN A 45 -4.84 9.92 1.78
C ASN A 45 -3.64 10.01 0.83
N TYR A 46 -2.44 9.94 1.39
CA TYR A 46 -1.24 9.96 0.58
C TYR A 46 -1.12 8.67 -0.24
N LEU A 47 -1.45 7.54 0.36
CA LEU A 47 -1.41 6.26 -0.34
C LEU A 47 -2.36 6.26 -1.53
N LYS A 48 -3.56 6.78 -1.36
CA LYS A 48 -4.53 6.90 -2.45
C LYS A 48 -3.97 7.74 -3.61
N LYS A 49 -3.35 8.86 -3.27
CA LYS A 49 -2.74 9.74 -4.26
C LYS A 49 -1.58 9.07 -4.98
N PHE A 50 -0.71 8.39 -4.22
CA PHE A 50 0.42 7.67 -4.77
C PHE A 50 -0.04 6.60 -5.76
N ILE A 51 -1.04 5.82 -5.39
CA ILE A 51 -1.58 4.76 -6.25
C ILE A 51 -2.16 5.37 -7.53
N LYS A 52 -2.92 6.46 -7.39
CA LYS A 52 -3.54 7.12 -8.53
C LYS A 52 -2.51 7.64 -9.53
N GLU A 53 -1.36 8.10 -9.04
CA GLU A 53 -0.29 8.63 -9.89
C GLU A 53 0.58 7.55 -10.51
N ASN A 54 0.66 6.37 -9.89
CA ASN A 54 1.63 5.34 -10.27
C ASN A 54 1.02 4.05 -10.80
N MET A 55 -0.29 3.90 -10.74
CA MET A 55 -0.96 2.70 -11.25
C MET A 55 -1.87 3.08 -12.41
N ILE A 56 -1.77 2.32 -13.47
CA ILE A 56 -2.60 2.51 -14.66
C ILE A 56 -3.61 1.36 -14.71
N PHE A 57 -4.89 1.71 -14.68
CA PHE A 57 -5.97 0.77 -14.84
C PHE A 57 -6.86 1.17 -16.00
#